data_22c7651d8d3ad6813d88106f117fc363
#
_entry.id   22c7651d8d3ad6813d88106f117fc363
#
_cell.length_a   1.000
_cell.length_b   1.000
_cell.length_c   1.000
_cell.angle_alpha   90.00
_cell.angle_beta   90.00
_cell.angle_gamma   90.00
#
_symmetry.space_group_name_H-M   'P 1'
#
loop_
_entity.id
_entity.type
_entity.pdbx_description
1 polymer ?
#
loop_
_entity_poly.entity_id
_entity_poly.type
_entity_poly.pdbx_seq_one_letter_code
_entity_poly.pdbx_strand_id
1 'polypeptide(L)'
;MRRFSPLAQRRIRAFAANRRALTALVAFVAVFALTLLAELIANDRPLLLKYDGKLYFPVFAEYTEQEFGGDFPTPADYRDEFVRQNIEKNGWMIMPPVPFSFNTVDYDLTTPTPAPPSSRHWLGTDDEGR
;
A
#
# COMPACT_ATOMS: atom_id res chain seq x y z
N MET A 1 -17.27 -10.18 31.48
CA MET A 1 -17.89 -9.35 30.41
C MET A 1 -18.57 -8.15 31.05
N ARG A 2 -18.08 -6.93 30.85
CA ARG A 2 -18.73 -5.71 31.38
C ARG A 2 -20.03 -5.46 30.59
N ARG A 3 -21.17 -5.61 31.25
CA ARG A 3 -22.47 -5.25 30.65
C ARG A 3 -22.54 -3.73 30.52
N PHE A 4 -22.89 -3.25 29.34
CA PHE A 4 -23.13 -1.82 29.13
C PHE A 4 -24.20 -1.30 30.10
N SER A 5 -24.03 -0.06 30.59
CA SER A 5 -25.05 0.57 31.44
C SER A 5 -26.37 0.74 30.68
N PRO A 6 -27.52 0.75 31.36
CA PRO A 6 -28.83 0.92 30.72
C PRO A 6 -28.91 2.18 29.85
N LEU A 7 -28.21 3.24 30.24
CA LEU A 7 -28.12 4.48 29.49
C LEU A 7 -27.36 4.32 28.17
N ALA A 8 -26.21 3.61 28.20
CA ALA A 8 -25.43 3.31 27.01
C ALA A 8 -26.23 2.43 26.01
N GLN A 9 -26.97 1.46 26.50
CA GLN A 9 -27.84 0.63 25.65
C GLN A 9 -28.93 1.45 24.95
N ARG A 10 -29.56 2.39 25.66
CA ARG A 10 -30.56 3.32 25.06
C ARG A 10 -29.95 4.17 23.97
N ARG A 11 -28.76 4.74 24.21
CA ARG A 11 -28.05 5.57 23.21
C ARG A 11 -27.67 4.78 21.95
N ILE A 12 -27.15 3.55 22.13
CA ILE A 12 -26.80 2.66 21.01
C ILE A 12 -28.04 2.31 20.18
N ARG A 13 -29.17 1.96 20.85
CA ARG A 13 -30.42 1.68 20.14
C ARG A 13 -30.97 2.87 19.39
N ALA A 14 -30.95 4.07 19.99
CA ALA A 14 -31.39 5.30 19.35
C ALA A 14 -30.53 5.63 18.12
N PHE A 15 -29.23 5.44 18.22
CA PHE A 15 -28.31 5.62 17.09
C PHE A 15 -28.59 4.59 15.97
N ALA A 16 -28.69 3.30 16.32
CA ALA A 16 -28.97 2.22 15.37
C ALA A 16 -30.35 2.35 14.67
N ALA A 17 -31.34 2.97 15.33
CA ALA A 17 -32.63 3.26 14.74
C ALA A 17 -32.57 4.41 13.73
N ASN A 18 -31.55 5.26 13.78
CA ASN A 18 -31.36 6.34 12.83
C ASN A 18 -30.60 5.85 11.59
N ARG A 19 -31.32 5.53 10.51
CA ARG A 19 -30.74 5.02 9.27
C ARG A 19 -29.66 5.92 8.69
N ARG A 20 -29.85 7.26 8.73
CA ARG A 20 -28.85 8.22 8.21
C ARG A 20 -27.55 8.16 9.01
N ALA A 21 -27.64 8.12 10.33
CA ALA A 21 -26.46 8.02 11.20
C ALA A 21 -25.73 6.68 11.01
N LEU A 22 -26.51 5.58 10.87
CA LEU A 22 -25.91 4.26 10.62
C LEU A 22 -25.23 4.20 9.26
N THR A 23 -25.86 4.73 8.20
CA THR A 23 -25.25 4.78 6.85
C THR A 23 -23.97 5.61 6.86
N ALA A 24 -23.97 6.78 7.52
CA ALA A 24 -22.77 7.61 7.64
C ALA A 24 -21.63 6.89 8.40
N LEU A 25 -21.97 6.18 9.47
CA LEU A 25 -20.98 5.38 10.21
C LEU A 25 -20.40 4.26 9.35
N VAL A 26 -21.24 3.52 8.62
CA VAL A 26 -20.78 2.43 7.73
C VAL A 26 -19.89 3.00 6.62
N ALA A 27 -20.29 4.09 5.98
CA ALA A 27 -19.48 4.76 4.96
C ALA A 27 -18.12 5.22 5.53
N PHE A 28 -18.12 5.84 6.71
CA PHE A 28 -16.88 6.27 7.39
C PHE A 28 -15.97 5.09 7.71
N VAL A 29 -16.51 4.00 8.29
CA VAL A 29 -15.72 2.79 8.62
C VAL A 29 -15.19 2.13 7.35
N ALA A 30 -15.96 2.10 6.26
CA ALA A 30 -15.51 1.55 4.98
C ALA A 30 -14.35 2.37 4.41
N VAL A 31 -14.46 3.70 4.36
CA VAL A 31 -13.37 4.58 3.89
C VAL A 31 -12.14 4.44 4.79
N PHE A 32 -12.33 4.42 6.10
CA PHE A 32 -11.24 4.22 7.05
C PHE A 32 -10.53 2.87 6.87
N ALA A 33 -11.29 1.79 6.67
CA ALA A 33 -10.73 0.47 6.39
C ALA A 33 -9.94 0.45 5.06
N LEU A 34 -10.45 1.12 4.02
CA LEU A 34 -9.73 1.26 2.75
C LEU A 34 -8.42 2.04 2.91
N THR A 35 -8.42 3.11 3.73
CA THR A 35 -7.19 3.87 4.00
C THR A 35 -6.14 3.03 4.74
N LEU A 36 -6.55 2.15 5.65
CA LEU A 36 -5.62 1.23 6.32
C LEU A 36 -5.01 0.20 5.35
N LEU A 37 -5.70 -0.10 4.25
CA LEU A 37 -5.22 -1.01 3.22
C LEU A 37 -4.48 -0.29 2.08
N ALA A 38 -4.28 1.03 2.17
CA ALA A 38 -3.66 1.82 1.11
C ALA A 38 -2.26 1.28 0.74
N GLU A 39 -1.46 0.91 1.73
CA GLU A 39 -0.12 0.34 1.53
C GLU A 39 -0.13 -1.01 0.76
N LEU A 40 -1.25 -1.74 0.79
CA LEU A 40 -1.41 -2.96 0.00
C LEU A 40 -1.86 -2.67 -1.44
N ILE A 41 -2.36 -1.48 -1.71
CA ILE A 41 -2.87 -1.06 -3.02
C ILE A 41 -1.83 -0.24 -3.77
N ALA A 42 -1.19 0.70 -3.07
CA ALA A 42 -0.23 1.64 -3.63
C ALA A 42 1.04 1.67 -2.77
N ASN A 43 2.08 1.01 -3.22
CA ASN A 43 3.38 0.93 -2.55
C ASN A 43 4.46 0.57 -3.57
N ASP A 44 5.67 1.04 -3.36
CA ASP A 44 6.85 0.69 -4.15
C ASP A 44 7.53 -0.61 -3.68
N ARG A 45 7.02 -1.23 -2.59
CA ARG A 45 7.52 -2.49 -2.03
C ARG A 45 6.60 -3.65 -2.41
N PRO A 46 7.15 -4.84 -2.76
CA PRO A 46 6.37 -6.03 -3.00
C PRO A 46 5.53 -6.44 -1.78
N LEU A 47 4.30 -6.90 -2.05
CA LEU A 47 3.43 -7.49 -1.01
C LEU A 47 4.00 -8.82 -0.50
N LEU A 48 4.55 -9.59 -1.44
CA LEU A 48 5.15 -10.89 -1.18
C LEU A 48 6.30 -11.12 -2.15
N LEU A 49 7.39 -11.63 -1.64
CA LEU A 49 8.58 -11.95 -2.43
C LEU A 49 9.12 -13.29 -1.98
N LYS A 50 9.47 -14.13 -2.94
CA LYS A 50 10.22 -15.36 -2.72
C LYS A 50 11.60 -15.23 -3.36
N TYR A 51 12.64 -15.46 -2.58
CA TYR A 51 14.03 -15.44 -3.05
C TYR A 51 14.81 -16.55 -2.39
N ASP A 52 15.53 -17.32 -3.17
CA ASP A 52 16.35 -18.47 -2.71
C ASP A 52 15.58 -19.41 -1.75
N GLY A 53 14.33 -19.71 -2.08
CA GLY A 53 13.46 -20.59 -1.30
C GLY A 53 12.83 -19.97 -0.04
N LYS A 54 13.23 -18.77 0.37
CA LYS A 54 12.67 -18.03 1.51
C LYS A 54 11.58 -17.07 1.07
N LEU A 55 10.61 -16.84 1.96
CA LEU A 55 9.53 -15.87 1.77
C LEU A 55 9.84 -14.60 2.57
N TYR A 56 9.62 -13.45 1.93
CA TYR A 56 9.81 -12.12 2.47
C TYR A 56 8.52 -11.30 2.29
N PHE A 57 8.28 -10.35 3.19
CA PHE A 57 7.11 -9.46 3.20
C PHE A 57 7.56 -8.00 3.25
N PRO A 58 8.07 -7.44 2.15
CA PRO A 58 8.68 -6.10 2.15
C PRO A 58 7.72 -4.98 2.53
N VAL A 59 6.42 -5.16 2.33
CA VAL A 59 5.40 -4.19 2.76
C VAL A 59 5.34 -4.02 4.28
N PHE A 60 5.76 -5.04 5.06
CA PHE A 60 5.72 -5.02 6.52
C PHE A 60 7.09 -4.90 7.18
N ALA A 61 8.17 -5.21 6.47
CA ALA A 61 9.52 -5.21 7.00
C ALA A 61 10.52 -4.67 5.96
N GLU A 62 11.54 -3.96 6.43
CA GLU A 62 12.63 -3.50 5.59
C GLU A 62 13.68 -4.59 5.46
N TYR A 63 14.11 -4.83 4.24
CA TYR A 63 15.19 -5.75 3.88
C TYR A 63 16.28 -4.98 3.16
N THR A 64 17.50 -5.44 3.30
CA THR A 64 18.65 -4.82 2.63
C THR A 64 18.85 -5.39 1.24
N GLU A 65 19.47 -4.61 0.38
CA GLU A 65 19.87 -5.05 -0.96
C GLU A 65 20.76 -6.29 -0.94
N GLN A 66 21.62 -6.40 0.10
CA GLN A 66 22.49 -7.57 0.29
C GLN A 66 21.72 -8.89 0.42
N GLU A 67 20.50 -8.88 0.95
CA GLU A 67 19.67 -10.08 1.07
C GLU A 67 19.21 -10.61 -0.30
N PHE A 68 19.25 -9.75 -1.33
CA PHE A 68 18.88 -10.08 -2.70
C PHE A 68 20.08 -10.08 -3.66
N GLY A 69 21.30 -10.23 -3.12
CA GLY A 69 22.52 -10.36 -3.90
C GLY A 69 23.16 -9.06 -4.34
N GLY A 70 22.79 -7.95 -3.73
CA GLY A 70 23.46 -6.66 -3.90
C GLY A 70 24.66 -6.48 -2.98
N ASP A 71 25.41 -5.42 -3.21
CA ASP A 71 26.66 -5.14 -2.49
C ASP A 71 26.46 -4.23 -1.26
N PHE A 72 25.32 -3.52 -1.18
CA PHE A 72 25.12 -2.47 -0.20
C PHE A 72 24.17 -2.86 0.93
N PRO A 73 24.46 -2.47 2.20
CA PRO A 73 23.57 -2.67 3.35
C PRO A 73 22.44 -1.61 3.42
N THR A 74 22.10 -0.99 2.30
CA THR A 74 21.01 -0.03 2.17
C THR A 74 19.68 -0.74 1.96
N PRO A 75 18.52 -0.12 2.29
CA PRO A 75 17.22 -0.68 1.97
C PRO A 75 17.12 -1.02 0.49
N ALA A 76 16.58 -2.20 0.19
CA ALA A 76 16.45 -2.68 -1.19
C ALA A 76 15.45 -1.82 -1.96
N ASP A 77 15.88 -1.31 -3.12
CA ASP A 77 14.97 -0.71 -4.11
C ASP A 77 14.50 -1.81 -5.07
N TYR A 78 13.25 -2.23 -4.92
CA TYR A 78 12.64 -3.29 -5.75
C TYR A 78 12.31 -2.83 -7.17
N ARG A 79 12.49 -1.56 -7.49
CA ARG A 79 12.35 -0.99 -8.84
C ARG A 79 13.68 -0.95 -9.58
N ASP A 80 14.78 -1.01 -8.85
CA ASP A 80 16.12 -1.11 -9.44
C ASP A 80 16.21 -2.38 -10.30
N GLU A 81 16.71 -2.22 -11.50
CA GLU A 81 16.79 -3.30 -12.50
C GLU A 81 17.67 -4.45 -12.05
N PHE A 82 18.76 -4.17 -11.34
CA PHE A 82 19.69 -5.19 -10.84
C PHE A 82 19.01 -6.03 -9.74
N VAL A 83 18.39 -5.40 -8.76
CA VAL A 83 17.68 -6.08 -7.67
C VAL A 83 16.54 -6.92 -8.23
N ARG A 84 15.76 -6.35 -9.16
CA ARG A 84 14.64 -7.04 -9.82
C ARG A 84 15.10 -8.27 -10.58
N GLN A 85 16.14 -8.16 -11.40
CA GLN A 85 16.69 -9.29 -12.15
C GLN A 85 17.24 -10.40 -11.24
N ASN A 86 17.88 -10.06 -10.12
CA ASN A 86 18.36 -11.05 -9.17
C ASN A 86 17.20 -11.81 -8.51
N ILE A 87 16.13 -11.09 -8.14
CA ILE A 87 14.93 -11.71 -7.59
C ILE A 87 14.25 -12.62 -8.63
N GLU A 88 14.10 -12.17 -9.87
CA GLU A 88 13.47 -12.95 -10.94
C GLU A 88 14.27 -14.22 -11.31
N LYS A 89 15.59 -14.18 -11.22
CA LYS A 89 16.46 -15.36 -11.47
C LYS A 89 16.30 -16.44 -10.40
N ASN A 90 16.11 -16.06 -9.14
CA ASN A 90 16.12 -16.98 -8.00
C ASN A 90 14.76 -17.10 -7.30
N GLY A 91 13.72 -16.47 -7.85
CA GLY A 91 12.39 -16.46 -7.25
C GLY A 91 11.36 -15.69 -8.03
N TRP A 92 10.48 -15.01 -7.30
CA TRP A 92 9.41 -14.18 -7.88
C TRP A 92 8.95 -13.15 -6.84
N MET A 93 8.30 -12.09 -7.29
CA MET A 93 7.69 -11.08 -6.42
C MET A 93 6.30 -10.68 -6.92
N ILE A 94 5.43 -10.29 -6.00
CA ILE A 94 4.10 -9.76 -6.27
C ILE A 94 4.08 -8.30 -5.85
N MET A 95 4.02 -7.41 -6.84
CA MET A 95 3.90 -5.97 -6.62
C MET A 95 2.43 -5.58 -6.34
N PRO A 96 2.20 -4.47 -5.61
CA PRO A 96 0.86 -3.88 -5.50
C PRO A 96 0.29 -3.48 -6.87
N PRO A 97 -1.04 -3.32 -6.99
CA PRO A 97 -1.68 -2.86 -8.23
C PRO A 97 -1.16 -1.50 -8.73
N VAL A 98 -0.79 -0.61 -7.81
CA VAL A 98 -0.12 0.66 -8.10
C VAL A 98 1.29 0.58 -7.49
N PRO A 99 2.35 0.36 -8.30
CA PRO A 99 3.72 0.15 -7.79
C PRO A 99 4.44 1.47 -7.49
N PHE A 100 3.74 2.41 -6.90
CA PHE A 100 4.26 3.72 -6.50
C PHE A 100 3.78 4.04 -5.09
N SER A 101 4.68 4.54 -4.27
CA SER A 101 4.36 5.08 -2.95
C SER A 101 4.15 6.60 -3.04
N PHE A 102 3.78 7.24 -1.94
CA PHE A 102 3.51 8.68 -1.90
C PHE A 102 4.73 9.56 -2.20
N ASN A 103 5.94 9.02 -2.13
CA ASN A 103 7.21 9.72 -2.36
C ASN A 103 7.99 9.15 -3.55
N THR A 104 7.45 8.18 -4.26
CA THR A 104 8.14 7.56 -5.40
C THR A 104 8.01 8.43 -6.63
N VAL A 105 9.12 8.91 -7.16
CA VAL A 105 9.18 9.65 -8.44
C VAL A 105 9.22 8.66 -9.60
N ASP A 106 8.38 8.87 -10.60
CA ASP A 106 8.43 8.08 -11.84
C ASP A 106 9.29 8.81 -12.89
N TYR A 107 10.51 8.34 -13.06
CA TYR A 107 11.44 8.90 -14.06
C TYR A 107 11.15 8.45 -15.51
N ASP A 108 10.25 7.47 -15.68
CA ASP A 108 9.89 6.95 -17.02
C ASP A 108 8.65 7.63 -17.60
N LEU A 109 8.23 8.77 -17.03
CA LEU A 109 7.13 9.55 -17.58
C LEU A 109 7.47 10.07 -18.96
N THR A 110 6.58 9.78 -19.91
CA THR A 110 6.70 10.27 -21.30
C THR A 110 6.06 11.64 -21.51
N THR A 111 5.30 12.11 -20.53
CA THR A 111 4.61 13.42 -20.54
C THR A 111 5.21 14.34 -19.49
N PRO A 112 5.25 15.67 -19.75
CA PRO A 112 5.69 16.64 -18.74
C PRO A 112 4.85 16.57 -17.47
N THR A 113 5.48 16.78 -16.33
CA THR A 113 4.80 16.89 -15.03
C THR A 113 4.21 18.32 -14.84
N PRO A 114 3.03 18.44 -14.21
CA PRO A 114 2.14 17.37 -13.72
C PRO A 114 1.45 16.62 -14.87
N ALA A 115 1.47 15.28 -14.84
CA ALA A 115 0.85 14.44 -15.86
C ALA A 115 -0.61 14.12 -15.51
N PRO A 116 -1.51 14.03 -16.51
CA PRO A 116 -2.91 13.69 -16.29
C PRO A 116 -3.07 12.22 -15.84
N PRO A 117 -4.26 11.84 -15.30
CA PRO A 117 -4.56 10.47 -14.95
C PRO A 117 -4.30 9.48 -16.08
N SER A 118 -3.70 8.33 -15.75
CA SER A 118 -3.32 7.28 -16.68
C SER A 118 -3.52 5.89 -16.06
N SER A 119 -3.27 4.84 -16.83
CA SER A 119 -3.32 3.46 -16.30
C SER A 119 -2.26 3.17 -15.24
N ARG A 120 -1.13 3.88 -15.26
CA ARG A 120 -0.06 3.76 -14.25
C ARG A 120 -0.31 4.69 -13.06
N HIS A 121 -0.77 5.90 -13.30
CA HIS A 121 -1.05 6.93 -12.30
C HIS A 121 -2.53 7.29 -12.34
N TRP A 122 -3.35 6.62 -11.54
CA TRP A 122 -4.82 6.75 -11.60
C TRP A 122 -5.34 8.15 -11.28
N LEU A 123 -4.60 8.90 -10.47
CA LEU A 123 -4.94 10.28 -10.09
C LEU A 123 -4.09 11.33 -10.84
N GLY A 124 -3.20 10.88 -11.74
CA GLY A 124 -2.17 11.73 -12.33
C GLY A 124 -0.95 11.84 -11.43
N THR A 125 -0.04 12.75 -11.77
CA THR A 125 1.16 13.02 -10.97
C THR A 125 1.18 14.47 -10.52
N ASP A 126 1.95 14.74 -9.47
CA ASP A 126 2.28 16.10 -9.06
C ASP A 126 3.37 16.72 -9.96
N ASP A 127 3.87 17.89 -9.60
CA ASP A 127 4.91 18.63 -10.31
C ASP A 127 6.30 17.96 -10.25
N GLU A 128 6.51 17.03 -9.34
CA GLU A 128 7.74 16.24 -9.22
C GLU A 128 7.64 14.86 -9.91
N GLY A 129 6.46 14.46 -10.40
CA GLY A 129 6.24 13.16 -11.05
C GLY A 129 5.92 12.03 -10.09
N ARG A 130 5.33 12.37 -8.94
CA ARG A 130 4.89 11.42 -7.91
C ARG A 130 3.42 11.09 -8.04
#